data_b4e65a758638ab40847504074830b2eb
#
_entry.id   b4e65a758638ab40847504074830b2eb
#
_cell.length_a   1.000
_cell.length_b   1.000
_cell.length_c   1.000
_cell.angle_alpha   90.00
_cell.angle_beta   90.00
_cell.angle_gamma   90.00
#
_symmetry.space_group_name_H-M   'P 1'
#
loop_
_entity.id
_entity.type
_entity.pdbx_description
1 polymer ?
#
loop_
_entity_poly.entity_id
_entity_poly.type
_entity_poly.pdbx_seq_one_letter_code
_entity_poly.pdbx_strand_id
1 'polypeptide(L)'
;MKMLAANYIAYCQLKWATQQKIPLEGYTKRVEDNIFNNELHPETRKEYERGKGHELDGKRVHMKALHSSSALVVNVFDYWRRQNRIQDIAKCCGAEGIISGMEFEKTHPIKGVNRTPPHLDIEFAGLVLLAIESKFTETYHRKTRRNNKDTHLNVYLEHRDIWYGIPRVKALAESISQQSGTRTAFEYLDVPQLIKHILGLTCSHRGQFSLLYLWYKINSNEAKQHEEELARLSTSIKDEINFWTMTYQDLFNRIRLLRDVDSTYLKYLEQRYFSVS
;
A
#
# COMPACT_ATOMS: atom_id res chain seq x y z
N MET A 1 7.93 1.65 -29.73
CA MET A 1 7.68 2.55 -28.59
C MET A 1 7.60 1.67 -27.33
N LYS A 2 8.45 1.90 -26.32
CA LYS A 2 8.46 1.08 -25.09
C LYS A 2 7.21 1.44 -24.28
N MET A 3 6.41 0.44 -23.92
CA MET A 3 5.21 0.65 -23.12
C MET A 3 5.61 1.15 -21.71
N LEU A 4 4.88 2.12 -21.17
CA LEU A 4 5.07 2.59 -19.79
C LEU A 4 4.76 1.46 -18.80
N ALA A 5 5.47 1.41 -17.69
CA ALA A 5 5.39 0.33 -16.70
C ALA A 5 3.96 0.10 -16.17
N ALA A 6 3.24 1.17 -15.81
CA ALA A 6 1.85 1.08 -15.37
C ALA A 6 0.92 0.46 -16.44
N ASN A 7 1.11 0.86 -17.71
CA ASN A 7 0.31 0.33 -18.82
C ASN A 7 0.61 -1.15 -19.08
N TYR A 8 1.87 -1.55 -18.89
CA TYR A 8 2.25 -2.96 -19.00
C TYR A 8 1.57 -3.82 -17.93
N ILE A 9 1.55 -3.37 -16.68
CA ILE A 9 0.81 -4.06 -15.61
C ILE A 9 -0.69 -4.16 -15.97
N ALA A 10 -1.32 -3.06 -16.37
CA ALA A 10 -2.72 -3.05 -16.77
C ALA A 10 -3.00 -4.02 -17.93
N TYR A 11 -2.13 -4.06 -18.94
CA TYR A 11 -2.21 -5.00 -20.04
C TYR A 11 -2.13 -6.46 -19.57
N CYS A 12 -1.22 -6.77 -18.65
CA CYS A 12 -1.07 -8.12 -18.11
C CYS A 12 -2.32 -8.56 -17.34
N GLN A 13 -2.91 -7.65 -16.54
CA GLN A 13 -4.15 -7.91 -15.83
C GLN A 13 -5.33 -8.13 -16.81
N LEU A 14 -5.40 -7.37 -17.89
CA LEU A 14 -6.42 -7.56 -18.92
C LEU A 14 -6.26 -8.89 -19.64
N LYS A 15 -5.03 -9.26 -20.00
CA LYS A 15 -4.72 -10.55 -20.62
C LYS A 15 -5.13 -11.71 -19.73
N TRP A 16 -4.80 -11.66 -18.44
CA TRP A 16 -5.22 -12.66 -17.45
C TRP A 16 -6.75 -12.75 -17.38
N ALA A 17 -7.46 -11.63 -17.21
CA ALA A 17 -8.91 -11.61 -17.12
C ALA A 17 -9.59 -12.19 -18.37
N THR A 18 -9.05 -11.91 -19.56
CA THR A 18 -9.52 -12.48 -20.83
C THR A 18 -9.35 -14.00 -20.86
N GLN A 19 -8.20 -14.51 -20.41
CA GLN A 19 -7.94 -15.95 -20.31
C GLN A 19 -8.89 -16.64 -19.32
N GLN A 20 -9.23 -15.96 -18.23
CA GLN A 20 -10.21 -16.45 -17.25
C GLN A 20 -11.67 -16.23 -17.66
N LYS A 21 -11.92 -15.64 -18.85
CA LYS A 21 -13.27 -15.33 -19.36
C LYS A 21 -14.09 -14.44 -18.42
N ILE A 22 -13.42 -13.55 -17.67
CA ILE A 22 -14.10 -12.61 -16.79
C ILE A 22 -14.84 -11.57 -17.66
N PRO A 23 -16.15 -11.35 -17.43
CA PRO A 23 -16.91 -10.35 -18.18
C PRO A 23 -16.43 -8.94 -17.81
N LEU A 24 -16.06 -8.14 -18.84
CA LEU A 24 -15.55 -6.79 -18.67
C LEU A 24 -16.38 -5.78 -19.44
N GLU A 25 -16.64 -4.64 -18.81
CA GLU A 25 -17.22 -3.44 -19.41
C GLU A 25 -16.33 -2.23 -19.07
N GLY A 26 -15.02 -2.31 -19.45
CA GLY A 26 -13.96 -1.42 -18.97
C GLY A 26 -13.44 -1.79 -17.57
N TYR A 27 -14.30 -2.33 -16.72
CA TYR A 27 -14.04 -2.86 -15.38
C TYR A 27 -14.76 -4.20 -15.21
N THR A 28 -14.51 -4.92 -14.13
CA THR A 28 -15.34 -6.09 -13.77
C THR A 28 -16.78 -5.64 -13.45
N LYS A 29 -17.76 -6.49 -13.69
CA LYS A 29 -19.17 -6.15 -13.39
C LYS A 29 -19.40 -5.94 -11.90
N ARG A 30 -18.84 -6.84 -11.08
CA ARG A 30 -18.90 -6.80 -9.62
C ARG A 30 -17.49 -6.74 -9.06
N VAL A 31 -17.34 -6.28 -7.82
CA VAL A 31 -16.08 -6.30 -7.08
C VAL A 31 -15.57 -7.73 -6.94
N GLU A 32 -16.47 -8.65 -6.62
CA GLU A 32 -16.17 -10.07 -6.39
C GLU A 32 -15.54 -10.74 -7.62
N ASP A 33 -15.89 -10.31 -8.83
CA ASP A 33 -15.31 -10.84 -10.07
C ASP A 33 -13.80 -10.50 -10.19
N ASN A 34 -13.31 -9.57 -9.36
CA ASN A 34 -11.91 -9.16 -9.25
C ASN A 34 -11.19 -9.76 -8.02
N ILE A 35 -11.86 -10.60 -7.25
CA ILE A 35 -11.36 -11.16 -5.99
C ILE A 35 -11.24 -12.68 -6.10
N PHE A 36 -10.25 -13.25 -5.41
CA PHE A 36 -10.04 -14.68 -5.32
C PHE A 36 -11.31 -15.39 -4.79
N ASN A 37 -11.71 -16.46 -5.46
CA ASN A 37 -12.94 -17.22 -5.20
C ASN A 37 -14.25 -16.39 -5.31
N ASN A 38 -14.21 -15.23 -5.94
CA ASN A 38 -15.34 -14.31 -6.10
C ASN A 38 -16.03 -13.96 -4.75
N GLU A 39 -15.24 -13.87 -3.69
CA GLU A 39 -15.78 -13.64 -2.36
C GLU A 39 -14.87 -12.71 -1.55
N LEU A 40 -15.44 -11.67 -0.96
CA LEU A 40 -14.82 -10.80 0.00
C LEU A 40 -15.26 -11.16 1.42
N HIS A 41 -14.32 -11.38 2.34
CA HIS A 41 -14.66 -11.70 3.72
C HIS A 41 -15.56 -10.61 4.33
N PRO A 42 -16.61 -10.97 5.10
CA PRO A 42 -17.57 -9.99 5.62
C PRO A 42 -16.93 -8.87 6.46
N GLU A 43 -15.91 -9.17 7.26
CA GLU A 43 -15.20 -8.14 8.02
C GLU A 43 -14.39 -7.23 7.12
N THR A 44 -13.65 -7.79 6.14
CA THR A 44 -12.91 -7.02 5.15
C THR A 44 -13.84 -6.07 4.38
N ARG A 45 -15.02 -6.55 3.99
CA ARG A 45 -16.05 -5.71 3.38
C ARG A 45 -16.42 -4.52 4.27
N LYS A 46 -16.75 -4.77 5.55
CA LYS A 46 -17.10 -3.72 6.52
C LYS A 46 -15.97 -2.70 6.73
N GLU A 47 -14.72 -3.17 6.71
CA GLU A 47 -13.55 -2.29 6.85
C GLU A 47 -13.42 -1.35 5.66
N TYR A 48 -13.54 -1.84 4.43
CA TYR A 48 -13.56 -1.01 3.22
C TYR A 48 -14.79 -0.10 3.14
N GLU A 49 -15.97 -0.53 3.59
CA GLU A 49 -17.18 0.31 3.64
C GLU A 49 -17.05 1.47 4.65
N ARG A 50 -16.29 1.28 5.73
CA ARG A 50 -15.95 2.35 6.68
C ARG A 50 -14.87 3.29 6.16
N GLY A 51 -14.03 2.81 5.25
CA GLY A 51 -13.01 3.60 4.59
C GLY A 51 -13.62 4.71 3.73
N LYS A 52 -12.86 5.78 3.50
CA LYS A 52 -13.31 6.91 2.68
C LYS A 52 -12.76 6.86 1.24
N GLY A 53 -12.15 5.73 0.86
CA GLY A 53 -11.51 5.54 -0.45
C GLY A 53 -12.47 5.26 -1.60
N HIS A 54 -13.78 5.01 -1.30
CA HIS A 54 -14.77 4.60 -2.30
C HIS A 54 -14.37 3.34 -3.09
N GLU A 55 -13.69 2.42 -2.43
CA GLU A 55 -13.19 1.19 -3.04
C GLU A 55 -14.32 0.25 -3.46
N LEU A 56 -15.40 0.19 -2.64
CA LEU A 56 -16.55 -0.69 -2.85
C LEU A 56 -17.81 0.04 -3.34
N ASP A 57 -17.87 1.37 -3.23
CA ASP A 57 -19.06 2.17 -3.53
C ASP A 57 -18.74 3.43 -4.35
N GLY A 58 -19.77 4.24 -4.62
CA GLY A 58 -19.65 5.51 -5.32
C GLY A 58 -19.77 5.43 -6.85
N LYS A 59 -19.52 6.55 -7.52
CA LYS A 59 -19.62 6.66 -8.99
C LYS A 59 -18.56 5.82 -9.73
N ARG A 60 -17.40 5.61 -9.09
CA ARG A 60 -16.31 4.74 -9.56
C ARG A 60 -15.89 3.83 -8.43
N VAL A 61 -16.27 2.58 -8.53
CA VAL A 61 -15.85 1.53 -7.58
C VAL A 61 -14.44 1.11 -7.94
N HIS A 62 -13.45 1.62 -7.21
CA HIS A 62 -12.03 1.47 -7.56
C HIS A 62 -11.59 0.01 -7.59
N MET A 63 -12.10 -0.82 -6.67
CA MET A 63 -11.75 -2.25 -6.59
C MET A 63 -12.22 -3.08 -7.79
N LYS A 64 -13.10 -2.54 -8.66
CA LYS A 64 -13.49 -3.18 -9.93
C LYS A 64 -12.42 -3.07 -11.02
N ALA A 65 -11.47 -2.15 -10.89
CA ALA A 65 -10.38 -2.05 -11.87
C ALA A 65 -9.44 -3.25 -11.74
N LEU A 66 -9.13 -3.92 -12.85
CA LEU A 66 -8.25 -5.09 -12.83
C LEU A 66 -6.86 -4.81 -12.22
N HIS A 67 -6.40 -3.57 -12.36
CA HIS A 67 -5.12 -3.08 -11.81
C HIS A 67 -5.31 -2.27 -10.51
N SER A 68 -6.40 -2.50 -9.78
CA SER A 68 -6.63 -1.87 -8.47
C SER A 68 -5.62 -2.37 -7.43
N SER A 69 -4.99 -1.43 -6.71
CA SER A 69 -4.12 -1.74 -5.57
C SER A 69 -4.91 -2.40 -4.43
N SER A 70 -6.11 -1.91 -4.13
CA SER A 70 -6.98 -2.49 -3.11
C SER A 70 -7.39 -3.93 -3.44
N ALA A 71 -7.67 -4.23 -4.73
CA ALA A 71 -7.93 -5.60 -5.16
C ALA A 71 -6.69 -6.50 -5.01
N LEU A 72 -5.48 -5.99 -5.30
CA LEU A 72 -4.24 -6.73 -5.07
C LEU A 72 -4.06 -7.04 -3.58
N VAL A 73 -4.24 -6.03 -2.72
CA VAL A 73 -4.16 -6.17 -1.27
C VAL A 73 -5.13 -7.26 -0.77
N VAL A 74 -6.40 -7.18 -1.15
CA VAL A 74 -7.41 -8.16 -0.76
C VAL A 74 -7.05 -9.56 -1.26
N ASN A 75 -6.63 -9.69 -2.52
CA ASN A 75 -6.28 -10.99 -3.10
C ASN A 75 -5.08 -11.65 -2.39
N VAL A 76 -4.15 -10.84 -1.85
CA VAL A 76 -2.98 -11.37 -1.15
C VAL A 76 -3.26 -11.64 0.33
N PHE A 77 -4.09 -10.84 0.99
CA PHE A 77 -4.20 -10.87 2.45
C PHE A 77 -5.50 -11.46 2.99
N ASP A 78 -6.64 -11.30 2.30
CA ASP A 78 -7.96 -11.75 2.80
C ASP A 78 -8.07 -13.28 2.94
N TYR A 79 -7.36 -14.03 2.11
CA TYR A 79 -7.23 -15.49 2.22
C TYR A 79 -6.78 -15.92 3.62
N TRP A 80 -5.78 -15.24 4.19
CA TRP A 80 -5.21 -15.60 5.49
C TRP A 80 -6.17 -15.35 6.65
N ARG A 81 -7.00 -14.31 6.54
CA ARG A 81 -8.10 -14.06 7.48
C ARG A 81 -9.10 -15.24 7.45
N ARG A 82 -9.50 -15.67 6.27
CA ARG A 82 -10.43 -16.80 6.10
C ARG A 82 -9.87 -18.10 6.64
N GLN A 83 -8.59 -18.32 6.50
CA GLN A 83 -7.90 -19.51 7.01
C GLN A 83 -7.58 -19.43 8.51
N ASN A 84 -7.89 -18.30 9.18
CA ASN A 84 -7.48 -18.01 10.55
C ASN A 84 -5.95 -18.12 10.75
N ARG A 85 -5.18 -17.70 9.74
CA ARG A 85 -3.71 -17.80 9.67
C ARG A 85 -3.05 -16.43 9.48
N ILE A 86 -3.61 -15.36 10.09
CA ILE A 86 -3.07 -14.00 10.01
C ILE A 86 -1.63 -13.90 10.54
N GLN A 87 -1.26 -14.73 11.51
CA GLN A 87 0.09 -14.80 12.05
C GLN A 87 1.12 -15.20 10.99
N ASP A 88 0.76 -16.10 10.08
CA ASP A 88 1.68 -16.60 9.05
C ASP A 88 1.99 -15.51 8.01
N ILE A 89 0.97 -14.84 7.51
CA ILE A 89 1.17 -13.76 6.54
C ILE A 89 1.86 -12.54 7.16
N ALA A 90 1.56 -12.21 8.41
CA ALA A 90 2.23 -11.14 9.12
C ALA A 90 3.73 -11.41 9.27
N LYS A 91 4.12 -12.65 9.60
CA LYS A 91 5.53 -13.09 9.62
C LYS A 91 6.19 -12.99 8.25
N CYS A 92 5.48 -13.35 7.18
CA CYS A 92 5.98 -13.16 5.81
C CYS A 92 6.26 -11.68 5.50
N CYS A 93 5.47 -10.77 6.08
CA CYS A 93 5.70 -9.33 5.98
C CYS A 93 6.81 -8.80 6.91
N GLY A 94 7.33 -9.62 7.81
CA GLY A 94 8.39 -9.23 8.76
C GLY A 94 7.86 -8.80 10.13
N ALA A 95 6.58 -9.07 10.45
CA ALA A 95 6.05 -8.82 11.79
C ALA A 95 6.73 -9.73 12.83
N GLU A 96 7.03 -9.16 13.97
CA GLU A 96 7.62 -9.86 15.11
C GLU A 96 6.57 -10.11 16.21
N GLY A 97 6.77 -11.18 16.98
CA GLY A 97 5.90 -11.51 18.09
C GLY A 97 4.55 -12.10 17.68
N ILE A 98 3.60 -12.02 18.62
CA ILE A 98 2.25 -12.55 18.45
C ILE A 98 1.36 -11.48 17.83
N ILE A 99 0.67 -11.83 16.76
CA ILE A 99 -0.31 -10.98 16.08
C ILE A 99 -1.70 -11.35 16.55
N SER A 100 -2.42 -10.38 17.09
CA SER A 100 -3.78 -10.53 17.62
C SER A 100 -4.89 -10.19 16.63
N GLY A 101 -4.57 -9.46 15.56
CA GLY A 101 -5.55 -9.06 14.56
C GLY A 101 -4.94 -8.52 13.27
N MET A 102 -5.79 -8.42 12.25
CA MET A 102 -5.49 -7.76 10.98
C MET A 102 -6.68 -6.86 10.61
N GLU A 103 -6.44 -5.63 10.19
CA GLU A 103 -7.48 -4.69 9.75
C GLU A 103 -7.06 -4.02 8.44
N PHE A 104 -8.02 -3.87 7.50
CA PHE A 104 -7.82 -3.13 6.26
C PHE A 104 -8.31 -1.69 6.41
N GLU A 105 -7.76 -0.78 5.63
CA GLU A 105 -8.17 0.63 5.54
C GLU A 105 -8.19 1.34 6.90
N LYS A 106 -7.26 1.00 7.78
CA LYS A 106 -7.19 1.55 9.14
C LYS A 106 -6.85 3.03 9.12
N THR A 107 -7.68 3.80 9.81
CA THR A 107 -7.57 5.26 9.88
C THR A 107 -6.79 5.70 11.12
N HIS A 108 -5.82 6.62 10.95
CA HIS A 108 -5.02 7.20 12.02
C HIS A 108 -5.17 8.72 12.08
N PRO A 109 -6.11 9.27 12.89
CA PRO A 109 -6.29 10.70 13.02
C PRO A 109 -5.05 11.41 13.56
N ILE A 110 -4.65 12.51 12.91
CA ILE A 110 -3.55 13.36 13.36
C ILE A 110 -4.14 14.43 14.30
N LYS A 111 -3.75 14.38 15.55
CA LYS A 111 -4.30 15.25 16.59
C LYS A 111 -4.15 16.74 16.25
N GLY A 112 -5.22 17.48 16.38
CA GLY A 112 -5.24 18.95 16.15
C GLY A 112 -5.28 19.35 14.66
N VAL A 113 -5.17 18.41 13.73
CA VAL A 113 -5.20 18.69 12.28
C VAL A 113 -6.58 18.34 11.72
N ASN A 114 -7.32 19.35 11.25
CA ASN A 114 -8.61 19.16 10.61
C ASN A 114 -8.47 18.81 9.12
N ARG A 115 -7.98 17.62 8.83
CA ARG A 115 -7.82 17.07 7.47
C ARG A 115 -8.27 15.61 7.47
N THR A 116 -8.53 15.08 6.27
CA THR A 116 -8.78 13.65 6.11
C THR A 116 -7.60 12.87 6.68
N PRO A 117 -7.83 12.02 7.69
CA PRO A 117 -6.78 11.25 8.30
C PRO A 117 -6.15 10.27 7.29
N PRO A 118 -4.89 9.86 7.49
CA PRO A 118 -4.29 8.79 6.69
C PRO A 118 -5.02 7.46 6.92
N HIS A 119 -5.13 6.69 5.85
CA HIS A 119 -5.60 5.32 5.85
C HIS A 119 -4.42 4.44 5.46
N LEU A 120 -4.20 3.38 6.19
CA LEU A 120 -3.21 2.36 5.84
C LEU A 120 -3.92 1.15 5.25
N ASP A 121 -3.34 0.60 4.20
CA ASP A 121 -3.95 -0.52 3.47
C ASP A 121 -4.16 -1.74 4.35
N ILE A 122 -3.18 -2.04 5.24
CA ILE A 122 -3.27 -3.14 6.21
C ILE A 122 -2.57 -2.74 7.52
N GLU A 123 -3.14 -3.19 8.61
CA GLU A 123 -2.54 -3.13 9.94
C GLU A 123 -2.58 -4.51 10.59
N PHE A 124 -1.44 -4.96 11.10
CA PHE A 124 -1.33 -6.14 11.97
C PHE A 124 -1.16 -5.68 13.41
N ALA A 125 -2.15 -5.96 14.24
CA ALA A 125 -2.11 -5.64 15.67
C ALA A 125 -1.27 -6.66 16.42
N GLY A 126 -0.31 -6.19 17.23
CA GLY A 126 0.59 -6.99 18.06
C GLY A 126 1.20 -6.15 19.13
N LEU A 127 2.26 -6.66 19.80
CA LEU A 127 3.01 -5.88 20.78
C LEU A 127 3.62 -4.63 20.12
N VAL A 128 4.16 -4.80 18.92
CA VAL A 128 4.53 -3.70 18.02
C VAL A 128 3.60 -3.80 16.83
N LEU A 129 2.93 -2.72 16.52
CA LEU A 129 2.06 -2.64 15.34
C LEU A 129 2.88 -2.75 14.06
N LEU A 130 2.44 -3.56 13.09
CA LEU A 130 2.93 -3.49 11.72
C LEU A 130 1.87 -2.86 10.83
N ALA A 131 2.16 -1.67 10.34
CA ALA A 131 1.37 -0.98 9.34
C ALA A 131 1.96 -1.21 7.94
N ILE A 132 1.12 -1.39 6.94
CA ILE A 132 1.53 -1.62 5.54
C ILE A 132 0.88 -0.58 4.64
N GLU A 133 1.71 0.12 3.89
CA GLU A 133 1.30 0.91 2.74
C GLU A 133 1.61 0.13 1.46
N SER A 134 0.60 -0.14 0.65
CA SER A 134 0.67 -0.97 -0.55
C SER A 134 0.62 -0.16 -1.83
N LYS A 135 1.41 -0.54 -2.82
CA LYS A 135 1.40 0.09 -4.15
C LYS A 135 1.45 -0.95 -5.27
N PHE A 136 0.60 -0.76 -6.27
CA PHE A 136 0.57 -1.60 -7.45
C PHE A 136 1.09 -0.87 -8.69
N THR A 137 0.30 0.04 -9.25
CA THR A 137 0.67 0.81 -10.45
C THR A 137 1.11 2.24 -10.12
N GLU A 138 0.81 2.73 -8.93
CA GLU A 138 1.00 4.12 -8.50
C GLU A 138 2.47 4.54 -8.45
N THR A 139 3.37 3.57 -8.22
CA THR A 139 4.83 3.75 -8.22
C THR A 139 5.41 4.08 -9.58
N TYR A 140 4.64 3.88 -10.65
CA TYR A 140 5.06 4.12 -12.04
C TYR A 140 4.53 5.43 -12.61
N HIS A 141 3.79 6.19 -11.82
CA HIS A 141 3.30 7.51 -12.18
C HIS A 141 4.16 8.59 -11.52
N ARG A 142 4.72 9.47 -12.34
CA ARG A 142 5.48 10.60 -11.81
C ARG A 142 4.62 11.46 -10.88
N LYS A 143 5.15 11.73 -9.71
CA LYS A 143 4.56 12.65 -8.75
C LYS A 143 4.97 14.07 -9.15
N THR A 144 4.00 14.90 -9.43
CA THR A 144 4.24 16.31 -9.68
C THR A 144 3.59 17.12 -8.57
N ARG A 145 4.13 18.29 -8.27
CA ARG A 145 3.54 19.20 -7.29
C ARG A 145 2.08 19.54 -7.60
N ARG A 146 1.71 19.53 -8.87
CA ARG A 146 0.35 19.82 -9.34
C ARG A 146 -0.61 18.64 -9.09
N ASN A 147 -0.11 17.42 -9.18
CA ASN A 147 -0.90 16.19 -8.95
C ASN A 147 -0.90 15.78 -7.49
N ASN A 148 0.03 16.31 -6.71
CA ASN A 148 0.18 16.02 -5.29
C ASN A 148 -0.67 17.03 -4.51
N LYS A 149 -1.96 16.73 -4.37
CA LYS A 149 -2.90 17.56 -3.59
C LYS A 149 -2.50 17.68 -2.12
N ASP A 150 -1.64 16.77 -1.64
CA ASP A 150 -1.11 16.73 -0.28
C ASP A 150 0.23 17.47 -0.11
N THR A 151 0.66 18.29 -1.09
CA THR A 151 1.80 19.23 -0.89
C THR A 151 1.56 20.25 0.22
N HIS A 152 0.43 20.17 0.90
CA HIS A 152 0.15 20.95 2.09
C HIS A 152 0.78 20.34 3.35
N LEU A 153 2.01 19.84 3.28
CA LEU A 153 2.80 19.54 4.48
C LEU A 153 2.88 20.74 5.42
N ASN A 154 2.76 21.96 4.88
CA ASN A 154 2.70 23.19 5.66
C ASN A 154 1.61 23.14 6.74
N VAL A 155 0.43 22.56 6.45
CA VAL A 155 -0.64 22.42 7.44
C VAL A 155 -0.18 21.60 8.65
N TYR A 156 0.62 20.56 8.43
CA TYR A 156 1.18 19.75 9.51
C TYR A 156 2.35 20.45 10.20
N LEU A 157 3.18 21.19 9.47
CA LEU A 157 4.32 21.92 10.01
C LEU A 157 3.92 23.04 10.99
N GLU A 158 2.72 23.58 10.87
CA GLU A 158 2.13 24.55 11.81
C GLU A 158 1.87 23.96 13.20
N HIS A 159 1.71 22.63 13.32
CA HIS A 159 1.40 21.91 14.56
C HIS A 159 2.68 21.32 15.17
N ARG A 160 3.29 22.02 16.14
CA ARG A 160 4.61 21.59 16.71
C ARG A 160 4.56 20.24 17.40
N ASP A 161 3.49 19.94 18.11
CA ASP A 161 3.41 18.78 19.00
C ASP A 161 3.34 17.44 18.28
N ILE A 162 2.85 17.42 17.03
CA ILE A 162 2.73 16.17 16.25
C ILE A 162 4.08 15.64 15.76
N TRP A 163 5.15 16.46 15.83
CA TRP A 163 6.51 16.10 15.41
C TRP A 163 7.40 15.64 16.56
N TYR A 164 6.82 15.54 17.75
CA TYR A 164 7.60 15.11 18.92
C TYR A 164 8.13 13.67 18.71
N GLY A 165 9.44 13.51 18.91
CA GLY A 165 10.13 12.24 18.74
C GLY A 165 10.53 11.89 17.28
N ILE A 166 10.17 12.74 16.29
CA ILE A 166 10.47 12.50 14.87
C ILE A 166 11.06 13.76 14.18
N PRO A 167 12.14 14.37 14.71
CA PRO A 167 12.70 15.60 14.15
C PRO A 167 13.27 15.43 12.74
N ARG A 168 13.78 14.26 12.34
CA ARG A 168 14.28 14.02 10.98
C ARG A 168 13.13 13.93 9.96
N VAL A 169 12.03 13.29 10.34
CA VAL A 169 10.81 13.28 9.50
C VAL A 169 10.30 14.70 9.31
N LYS A 170 10.34 15.53 10.38
CA LYS A 170 10.01 16.96 10.29
C LYS A 170 10.93 17.71 9.34
N ALA A 171 12.24 17.55 9.47
CA ALA A 171 13.21 18.20 8.60
C ALA A 171 13.02 17.79 7.12
N LEU A 172 12.70 16.52 6.86
CA LEU A 172 12.33 16.06 5.52
C LEU A 172 11.06 16.75 5.01
N ALA A 173 10.02 16.89 5.84
CA ALA A 173 8.79 17.59 5.48
C ALA A 173 9.04 19.06 5.17
N GLU A 174 9.87 19.76 5.96
CA GLU A 174 10.30 21.13 5.72
C GLU A 174 11.05 21.27 4.39
N SER A 175 12.01 20.38 4.13
CA SER A 175 12.76 20.36 2.87
C SER A 175 11.85 20.19 1.65
N ILE A 176 10.86 19.26 1.72
CA ILE A 176 9.92 19.04 0.62
C ILE A 176 8.99 20.24 0.43
N SER A 177 8.51 20.85 1.52
CA SER A 177 7.59 21.99 1.45
C SER A 177 8.24 23.25 0.88
N GLN A 178 9.56 23.41 1.06
CA GLN A 178 10.34 24.54 0.55
C GLN A 178 10.75 24.40 -0.93
N GLN A 179 10.58 23.23 -1.55
CA GLN A 179 10.94 23.03 -2.95
C GLN A 179 10.13 23.97 -3.85
N SER A 180 10.81 24.67 -4.74
CA SER A 180 10.21 25.52 -5.77
C SER A 180 10.15 24.78 -7.11
N GLY A 181 9.13 25.07 -7.93
CA GLY A 181 8.99 24.51 -9.27
C GLY A 181 8.08 23.28 -9.34
N THR A 182 8.07 22.62 -10.50
CA THR A 182 7.17 21.49 -10.81
C THR A 182 7.79 20.12 -10.48
N ARG A 183 9.12 20.05 -10.33
CA ARG A 183 9.85 18.83 -9.99
C ARG A 183 9.97 18.70 -8.48
N THR A 184 9.79 17.50 -7.99
CA THR A 184 10.03 17.10 -6.60
C THR A 184 11.37 16.37 -6.52
N ALA A 185 11.99 16.33 -5.34
CA ALA A 185 13.18 15.50 -5.10
C ALA A 185 12.87 14.00 -5.24
N PHE A 186 11.59 13.64 -5.16
CA PHE A 186 11.07 12.28 -5.32
C PHE A 186 10.06 12.29 -6.48
N GLU A 187 10.43 11.69 -7.60
CA GLU A 187 9.59 11.72 -8.81
C GLU A 187 8.54 10.60 -8.82
N TYR A 188 8.81 9.47 -8.20
CA TYR A 188 7.95 8.27 -8.19
C TYR A 188 7.43 7.90 -6.82
N LEU A 189 8.13 8.29 -5.74
CA LEU A 189 7.73 8.03 -4.37
C LEU A 189 6.88 9.19 -3.83
N ASP A 190 5.70 8.86 -3.29
CA ASP A 190 4.84 9.84 -2.62
C ASP A 190 5.26 10.04 -1.17
N VAL A 191 6.35 10.79 -0.98
CA VAL A 191 6.89 11.06 0.36
C VAL A 191 5.93 11.86 1.23
N PRO A 192 5.19 12.87 0.72
CA PRO A 192 4.14 13.52 1.50
C PRO A 192 3.09 12.56 2.06
N GLN A 193 2.66 11.57 1.29
CA GLN A 193 1.73 10.53 1.77
C GLN A 193 2.36 9.73 2.90
N LEU A 194 3.61 9.27 2.74
CA LEU A 194 4.31 8.50 3.77
C LEU A 194 4.54 9.30 5.05
N ILE A 195 4.89 10.58 4.95
CA ILE A 195 4.99 11.48 6.12
C ILE A 195 3.66 11.56 6.85
N LYS A 196 2.56 11.71 6.12
CA LYS A 196 1.22 11.75 6.70
C LYS A 196 0.86 10.43 7.42
N HIS A 197 1.22 9.26 6.85
CA HIS A 197 1.06 7.96 7.52
C HIS A 197 1.90 7.88 8.80
N ILE A 198 3.16 8.28 8.74
CA ILE A 198 4.05 8.31 9.92
C ILE A 198 3.47 9.20 11.01
N LEU A 199 2.98 10.40 10.68
CA LEU A 199 2.35 11.30 11.64
C LEU A 199 1.11 10.67 12.30
N GLY A 200 0.23 10.05 11.51
CA GLY A 200 -0.95 9.37 12.03
C GLY A 200 -0.59 8.23 12.98
N LEU A 201 0.37 7.39 12.59
CA LEU A 201 0.88 6.29 13.41
C LEU A 201 1.57 6.79 14.69
N THR A 202 2.38 7.84 14.60
CA THR A 202 3.06 8.44 15.76
C THR A 202 2.04 8.99 16.76
N CYS A 203 1.00 9.67 16.29
CA CYS A 203 -0.08 10.17 17.14
C CYS A 203 -0.88 9.06 17.82
N SER A 204 -1.09 7.93 17.12
CA SER A 204 -1.91 6.81 17.62
C SER A 204 -1.13 5.84 18.49
N HIS A 205 0.14 5.58 18.18
CA HIS A 205 0.94 4.48 18.77
C HIS A 205 2.21 4.93 19.48
N ARG A 206 2.50 6.22 19.56
CA ARG A 206 3.64 6.79 20.30
C ARG A 206 4.99 6.12 19.98
N GLY A 207 5.23 5.80 18.71
CA GLY A 207 6.47 5.15 18.27
C GLY A 207 6.51 3.62 18.40
N GLN A 208 5.46 2.99 18.92
CA GLN A 208 5.36 1.52 18.99
C GLN A 208 4.76 0.93 17.72
N PHE A 209 5.32 1.28 16.59
CA PHE A 209 4.91 0.78 15.29
C PHE A 209 6.09 0.58 14.35
N SER A 210 5.84 -0.22 13.36
CA SER A 210 6.70 -0.43 12.20
C SER A 210 5.90 -0.12 10.94
N LEU A 211 6.55 0.41 9.91
CA LEU A 211 5.92 0.71 8.63
C LEU A 211 6.62 -0.04 7.49
N LEU A 212 5.88 -0.92 6.85
CA LEU A 212 6.28 -1.62 5.63
C LEU A 212 5.70 -0.90 4.40
N TYR A 213 6.56 -0.53 3.46
CA TYR A 213 6.16 -0.12 2.13
C TYR A 213 6.22 -1.33 1.19
N LEU A 214 5.06 -1.88 0.85
CA LEU A 214 4.91 -3.06 0.01
C LEU A 214 4.52 -2.64 -1.40
N TRP A 215 5.33 -2.96 -2.40
CA TRP A 215 5.09 -2.49 -3.76
C TRP A 215 5.31 -3.58 -4.82
N TYR A 216 4.59 -3.47 -5.91
CA TYR A 216 4.70 -4.41 -7.03
C TYR A 216 5.81 -3.97 -7.98
N LYS A 217 6.85 -4.79 -8.13
CA LYS A 217 8.03 -4.46 -8.93
C LYS A 217 7.96 -5.09 -10.33
N ILE A 218 8.24 -4.30 -11.36
CA ILE A 218 8.54 -4.80 -12.69
C ILE A 218 9.89 -4.26 -13.16
N ASN A 219 10.55 -4.94 -14.10
CA ASN A 219 11.83 -4.49 -14.61
C ASN A 219 11.67 -3.27 -15.53
N SER A 220 11.83 -2.08 -14.98
CA SER A 220 11.73 -0.81 -15.70
C SER A 220 12.67 0.26 -15.12
N ASN A 221 12.90 1.34 -15.86
CA ASN A 221 13.69 2.47 -15.36
C ASN A 221 12.96 3.20 -14.21
N GLU A 222 11.64 3.29 -14.29
CA GLU A 222 10.80 3.86 -13.25
C GLU A 222 10.95 3.07 -11.94
N ALA A 223 11.00 1.73 -12.01
CA ALA A 223 11.21 0.89 -10.83
C ALA A 223 12.59 1.13 -10.19
N LYS A 224 13.64 1.25 -10.99
CA LYS A 224 14.99 1.55 -10.49
C LYS A 224 15.03 2.89 -9.76
N GLN A 225 14.45 3.93 -10.37
CA GLN A 225 14.40 5.25 -9.76
C GLN A 225 13.55 5.23 -8.47
N HIS A 226 12.44 4.50 -8.48
CA HIS A 226 11.62 4.33 -7.27
C HIS A 226 12.38 3.64 -6.14
N GLU A 227 13.18 2.60 -6.43
CA GLU A 227 14.06 1.94 -5.45
C GLU A 227 15.11 2.90 -4.86
N GLU A 228 15.74 3.71 -5.70
CA GLU A 228 16.70 4.72 -5.25
C GLU A 228 16.03 5.77 -4.34
N GLU A 229 14.80 6.15 -4.66
CA GLU A 229 14.01 7.08 -3.85
C GLU A 229 13.61 6.47 -2.51
N LEU A 230 13.21 5.18 -2.48
CA LEU A 230 12.93 4.44 -1.25
C LEU A 230 14.18 4.33 -0.36
N ALA A 231 15.34 4.03 -0.92
CA ALA A 231 16.60 3.96 -0.19
C ALA A 231 16.97 5.32 0.43
N ARG A 232 16.77 6.43 -0.30
CA ARG A 232 16.99 7.79 0.23
C ARG A 232 16.04 8.11 1.38
N LEU A 233 14.74 7.81 1.22
CA LEU A 233 13.77 8.00 2.29
C LEU A 233 14.14 7.18 3.52
N SER A 234 14.39 5.88 3.36
CA SER A 234 14.78 4.99 4.45
C SER A 234 15.99 5.53 5.22
N THR A 235 17.03 5.98 4.50
CA THR A 235 18.21 6.58 5.11
C THR A 235 17.88 7.85 5.91
N SER A 236 16.95 8.66 5.41
CA SER A 236 16.58 9.93 6.04
C SER A 236 15.85 9.75 7.37
N ILE A 237 15.09 8.65 7.55
CA ILE A 237 14.20 8.43 8.71
C ILE A 237 14.59 7.23 9.59
N LYS A 238 15.64 6.48 9.25
CA LYS A 238 16.02 5.18 9.85
C LYS A 238 16.16 5.16 11.37
N ASP A 239 16.58 6.28 11.97
CA ASP A 239 16.83 6.37 13.42
C ASP A 239 15.56 6.74 14.21
N GLU A 240 14.47 7.05 13.52
CA GLU A 240 13.21 7.48 14.14
C GLU A 240 12.06 6.52 13.87
N ILE A 241 12.06 5.92 12.67
CA ILE A 241 10.98 5.06 12.21
C ILE A 241 11.55 3.70 11.81
N ASN A 242 10.98 2.65 12.38
CA ASN A 242 11.23 1.30 11.90
C ASN A 242 10.51 1.11 10.55
N PHE A 243 11.21 1.48 9.49
CA PHE A 243 10.70 1.51 8.11
C PHE A 243 11.52 0.57 7.23
N TRP A 244 10.83 -0.29 6.49
CA TRP A 244 11.46 -1.08 5.43
C TRP A 244 10.57 -1.23 4.21
N THR A 245 11.15 -1.75 3.15
CA THR A 245 10.47 -1.98 1.88
C THR A 245 10.52 -3.45 1.50
N MET A 246 9.48 -3.92 0.84
CA MET A 246 9.41 -5.28 0.29
C MET A 246 8.67 -5.24 -1.04
N THR A 247 9.07 -6.10 -1.98
CA THR A 247 8.27 -6.27 -3.19
C THR A 247 7.18 -7.32 -2.98
N TYR A 248 6.08 -7.21 -3.72
CA TYR A 248 5.06 -8.28 -3.76
C TYR A 248 5.64 -9.60 -4.25
N GLN A 249 6.65 -9.56 -5.10
CA GLN A 249 7.37 -10.73 -5.58
C GLN A 249 8.12 -11.43 -4.43
N ASP A 250 8.81 -10.66 -3.58
CA ASP A 250 9.48 -11.20 -2.39
C ASP A 250 8.49 -11.76 -1.39
N LEU A 251 7.38 -11.06 -1.16
CA LEU A 251 6.30 -11.55 -0.31
C LEU A 251 5.74 -12.87 -0.83
N PHE A 252 5.44 -12.96 -2.13
CA PHE A 252 4.93 -14.18 -2.74
C PHE A 252 5.92 -15.35 -2.62
N ASN A 253 7.22 -15.09 -2.80
CA ASN A 253 8.24 -16.10 -2.60
C ASN A 253 8.26 -16.64 -1.16
N ARG A 254 8.04 -15.78 -0.14
CA ARG A 254 7.91 -16.21 1.26
C ARG A 254 6.61 -17.00 1.50
N ILE A 255 5.49 -16.56 0.93
CA ILE A 255 4.21 -17.26 1.01
C ILE A 255 4.31 -18.69 0.46
N ARG A 256 5.00 -18.89 -0.66
CA ARG A 256 5.19 -20.22 -1.28
C ARG A 256 5.98 -21.21 -0.41
N LEU A 257 6.74 -20.74 0.56
CA LEU A 257 7.49 -21.57 1.50
C LEU A 257 6.69 -21.99 2.72
N LEU A 258 5.52 -21.44 2.93
CA LEU A 258 4.64 -21.81 4.01
C LEU A 258 4.02 -23.20 3.75
N ARG A 259 3.87 -23.98 4.81
CA ARG A 259 3.18 -25.28 4.74
C ARG A 259 1.67 -25.10 4.67
N ASP A 260 0.97 -26.07 4.11
CA ASP A 260 -0.48 -26.19 4.10
C ASP A 260 -1.20 -24.94 3.54
N VAL A 261 -0.61 -24.33 2.51
CA VAL A 261 -1.26 -23.27 1.73
C VAL A 261 -2.01 -23.90 0.56
N ASP A 262 -3.25 -23.47 0.34
CA ASP A 262 -4.07 -23.95 -0.77
C ASP A 262 -3.35 -23.70 -2.11
N SER A 263 -3.12 -24.77 -2.84
CA SER A 263 -2.48 -24.74 -4.15
C SER A 263 -3.26 -23.94 -5.19
N THR A 264 -4.61 -23.90 -5.06
CA THR A 264 -5.48 -23.08 -5.93
C THR A 264 -5.22 -21.59 -5.71
N TYR A 265 -5.06 -21.19 -4.44
CA TYR A 265 -4.71 -19.81 -4.09
C TYR A 265 -3.33 -19.40 -4.62
N LEU A 266 -2.33 -20.26 -4.40
CA LEU A 266 -0.98 -19.99 -4.91
C LEU A 266 -0.97 -19.87 -6.44
N LYS A 267 -1.64 -20.80 -7.14
CA LYS A 267 -1.77 -20.79 -8.58
C LYS A 267 -2.49 -19.53 -9.09
N TYR A 268 -3.55 -19.10 -8.40
CA TYR A 268 -4.26 -17.87 -8.74
C TYR A 268 -3.34 -16.64 -8.65
N LEU A 269 -2.62 -16.47 -7.54
CA LEU A 269 -1.68 -15.36 -7.37
C LEU A 269 -0.57 -15.39 -8.43
N GLU A 270 0.03 -16.57 -8.65
CA GLU A 270 1.09 -16.75 -9.63
C GLU A 270 0.60 -16.38 -11.03
N GLN A 271 -0.50 -16.94 -11.49
CA GLN A 271 -1.03 -16.69 -12.83
C GLN A 271 -1.45 -15.24 -13.05
N ARG A 272 -2.01 -14.61 -12.03
CA ARG A 272 -2.54 -13.27 -12.14
C ARG A 272 -1.46 -12.19 -11.99
N TYR A 273 -0.58 -12.36 -11.02
CA TYR A 273 0.33 -11.28 -10.63
C TYR A 273 1.81 -11.61 -10.87
N PHE A 274 2.24 -12.86 -10.77
CA PHE A 274 3.65 -13.20 -10.66
C PHE A 274 4.24 -14.02 -11.81
N SER A 275 3.44 -14.51 -12.76
CA SER A 275 3.93 -15.16 -13.98
C SER A 275 4.39 -14.18 -15.07
N VAL A 276 4.36 -12.89 -14.80
CA VAL A 276 4.70 -11.82 -15.74
C VAL A 276 5.88 -11.03 -15.20
N SER A 277 7.04 -11.66 -15.18
CA SER A 277 8.32 -11.00 -14.87
C SER A 277 9.19 -10.86 -16.10
#